data_1e2cfcf63992df32bfd5df34a3ff1a6a
#
_entry.id   1e2cfcf63992df32bfd5df34a3ff1a6a
#
_cell.length_a   1.000
_cell.length_b   1.000
_cell.length_c   1.000
_cell.angle_alpha   90.00
_cell.angle_beta   90.00
_cell.angle_gamma   90.00
#
_symmetry.space_group_name_H-M   'P 1'
#
loop_
_entity.id
_entity.type
_entity.pdbx_description
1 polymer ?
#
loop_
_entity_poly.entity_id
_entity_poly.type
_entity_poly.pdbx_seq_one_letter_code
_entity_poly.pdbx_strand_id
1 'polypeptide(L)'
;KGNALGSGLGGSAASAVAGIVAAAALVEEPLERTELLKFAMQGEAVASGSVHVDNIAPSLYGGLVLTVGIDNPFVKQIPVPDTIRCVLVHPHMVLPTREARAILSKSVPLSDVIWQQANLAGFLAGCFTSDLALIRESLLDVVIEPQRQVLIPGFAAVKQAALAAGALGASISGAGPTVFAWVDAADAEKVRIGMVDAFARHGLESDSWVSAFDRAGARVVGD
;
A
#
# COMPACT_ATOMS: atom_id res chain seq x y z
N LYS A 1 6.04 17.54 -2.22
CA LYS A 1 5.56 16.19 -2.47
C LYS A 1 6.67 15.21 -2.10
N GLY A 2 6.50 14.43 -1.03
CA GLY A 2 7.54 13.55 -0.51
C GLY A 2 7.69 12.22 -1.28
N ASN A 3 6.65 11.78 -2.00
CA ASN A 3 6.65 10.53 -2.75
C ASN A 3 7.07 10.75 -4.20
N ALA A 4 7.90 9.85 -4.74
CA ALA A 4 8.27 9.86 -6.15
C ALA A 4 7.04 9.68 -7.05
N LEU A 5 7.06 10.28 -8.24
CA LEU A 5 5.99 10.13 -9.23
C LEU A 5 6.02 8.71 -9.81
N GLY A 6 4.83 8.11 -10.00
CA GLY A 6 4.72 6.76 -10.57
C GLY A 6 5.32 5.66 -9.69
N SER A 7 5.44 5.90 -8.38
CA SER A 7 6.06 4.97 -7.44
C SER A 7 5.14 3.86 -6.91
N GLY A 8 3.84 3.98 -7.10
CA GLY A 8 2.88 3.08 -6.44
C GLY A 8 2.61 3.41 -4.96
N LEU A 9 3.10 4.55 -4.45
CA LEU A 9 2.94 4.98 -3.05
C LEU A 9 1.81 6.00 -2.84
N GLY A 10 0.85 6.09 -3.74
CA GLY A 10 -0.34 6.93 -3.57
C GLY A 10 -0.08 8.44 -3.54
N GLY A 11 0.98 8.94 -4.22
CA GLY A 11 1.39 10.34 -4.16
C GLY A 11 0.33 11.35 -4.62
N SER A 12 -0.56 11.00 -5.55
CA SER A 12 -1.69 11.81 -5.98
C SER A 12 -2.71 11.96 -4.85
N ALA A 13 -3.16 10.83 -4.30
CA ALA A 13 -4.10 10.78 -3.18
C ALA A 13 -3.56 11.53 -1.94
N ALA A 14 -2.28 11.36 -1.61
CA ALA A 14 -1.64 12.11 -0.52
C ALA A 14 -1.68 13.62 -0.73
N SER A 15 -1.53 14.10 -1.98
CA SER A 15 -1.65 15.53 -2.31
C SER A 15 -3.08 16.04 -2.16
N ALA A 16 -4.07 15.26 -2.63
CA ALA A 16 -5.49 15.60 -2.47
C ALA A 16 -5.87 15.69 -0.98
N VAL A 17 -5.48 14.68 -0.20
CA VAL A 17 -5.74 14.65 1.25
C VAL A 17 -5.06 15.83 1.97
N ALA A 18 -3.78 16.10 1.68
CA ALA A 18 -3.07 17.21 2.28
C ALA A 18 -3.75 18.56 1.99
N GLY A 19 -4.18 18.79 0.74
CA GLY A 19 -4.89 20.00 0.34
C GLY A 19 -6.22 20.16 1.08
N ILE A 20 -7.01 19.10 1.20
CA ILE A 20 -8.31 19.14 1.90
C ILE A 20 -8.14 19.33 3.40
N VAL A 21 -7.18 18.65 4.04
CA VAL A 21 -6.92 18.81 5.48
C VAL A 21 -6.42 20.23 5.79
N ALA A 22 -5.57 20.80 4.93
CA ALA A 22 -5.11 22.19 5.09
C ALA A 22 -6.26 23.18 4.89
N ALA A 23 -7.12 22.98 3.90
CA ALA A 23 -8.30 23.84 3.69
C ALA A 23 -9.31 23.75 4.86
N ALA A 24 -9.54 22.53 5.36
CA ALA A 24 -10.44 22.31 6.50
C ALA A 24 -9.96 23.00 7.78
N ALA A 25 -8.66 23.18 7.94
CA ALA A 25 -8.10 23.92 9.09
C ALA A 25 -8.39 25.43 9.06
N LEU A 26 -8.87 25.95 7.91
CA LEU A 26 -9.19 27.36 7.73
C LEU A 26 -10.70 27.67 7.84
N VAL A 27 -11.55 26.65 7.95
CA VAL A 27 -12.99 26.85 8.12
C VAL A 27 -13.36 26.88 9.60
N GLU A 28 -14.39 27.68 9.93
CA GLU A 28 -14.82 27.89 11.33
C GLU A 28 -15.45 26.64 11.95
N GLU A 29 -16.22 25.89 11.13
CA GLU A 29 -16.87 24.65 11.57
C GLU A 29 -16.00 23.45 11.23
N PRO A 30 -15.65 22.61 12.24
CA PRO A 30 -14.87 21.40 11.98
C PRO A 30 -15.61 20.43 11.07
N LEU A 31 -14.93 19.96 10.04
CA LEU A 31 -15.46 18.94 9.14
C LEU A 31 -15.13 17.53 9.65
N GLU A 32 -16.10 16.64 9.55
CA GLU A 32 -15.90 15.24 9.89
C GLU A 32 -15.01 14.54 8.86
N ARG A 33 -14.26 13.50 9.28
CA ARG A 33 -13.37 12.76 8.38
C ARG A 33 -14.08 12.14 7.18
N THR A 34 -15.36 11.79 7.33
CA THR A 34 -16.20 11.29 6.25
C THR A 34 -16.49 12.34 5.18
N GLU A 35 -16.59 13.61 5.58
CA GLU A 35 -16.76 14.75 4.65
C GLU A 35 -15.42 15.05 3.95
N LEU A 36 -14.31 15.08 4.71
CA LEU A 36 -12.99 15.25 4.15
C LEU A 36 -12.66 14.16 3.13
N LEU A 37 -13.08 12.91 3.38
CA LEU A 37 -12.92 11.80 2.44
C LEU A 37 -13.63 12.09 1.10
N LYS A 38 -14.88 12.56 1.14
CA LYS A 38 -15.64 12.89 -0.07
C LYS A 38 -14.97 13.99 -0.88
N PHE A 39 -14.51 15.05 -0.22
CA PHE A 39 -13.78 16.13 -0.90
C PHE A 39 -12.44 15.66 -1.47
N ALA A 40 -11.70 14.81 -0.76
CA ALA A 40 -10.44 14.25 -1.25
C ALA A 40 -10.67 13.33 -2.47
N MET A 41 -11.76 12.57 -2.49
CA MET A 41 -12.17 11.76 -3.65
C MET A 41 -12.44 12.64 -4.89
N GLN A 42 -13.11 13.77 -4.71
CA GLN A 42 -13.34 14.73 -5.80
C GLN A 42 -12.02 15.34 -6.31
N GLY A 43 -11.13 15.73 -5.40
CA GLY A 43 -9.82 16.26 -5.74
C GLY A 43 -8.96 15.25 -6.50
N GLU A 44 -8.98 13.99 -6.11
CA GLU A 44 -8.28 12.91 -6.81
C GLU A 44 -8.86 12.65 -8.20
N ALA A 45 -10.18 12.68 -8.35
CA ALA A 45 -10.85 12.51 -9.64
C ALA A 45 -10.40 13.57 -10.66
N VAL A 46 -10.24 14.82 -10.22
CA VAL A 46 -9.75 15.92 -11.07
C VAL A 46 -8.26 15.72 -11.42
N ALA A 47 -7.45 15.27 -10.47
CA ALA A 47 -6.00 15.16 -10.63
C ALA A 47 -5.58 13.94 -11.47
N SER A 48 -6.24 12.79 -11.31
CA SER A 48 -5.87 11.51 -11.90
C SER A 48 -6.88 10.97 -12.93
N GLY A 49 -8.04 11.60 -13.08
CA GLY A 49 -9.12 11.12 -13.94
C GLY A 49 -9.86 9.89 -13.38
N SER A 50 -9.53 9.45 -12.16
CA SER A 50 -10.20 8.33 -11.48
C SER A 50 -10.06 8.47 -9.96
N VAL A 51 -11.02 7.89 -9.24
CA VAL A 51 -11.00 7.88 -7.77
C VAL A 51 -10.30 6.63 -7.27
N HIS A 52 -9.28 6.82 -6.44
CA HIS A 52 -8.53 5.74 -5.80
C HIS A 52 -8.74 5.82 -4.28
N VAL A 53 -9.93 5.42 -3.83
CA VAL A 53 -10.31 5.46 -2.42
C VAL A 53 -9.39 4.61 -1.54
N ASP A 54 -8.85 3.54 -2.10
CA ASP A 54 -7.86 2.65 -1.50
C ASP A 54 -6.53 3.34 -1.16
N ASN A 55 -6.22 4.47 -1.81
CA ASN A 55 -5.08 5.33 -1.47
C ASN A 55 -5.49 6.54 -0.62
N ILE A 56 -6.67 7.11 -0.87
CA ILE A 56 -7.17 8.30 -0.16
C ILE A 56 -7.48 7.96 1.30
N ALA A 57 -8.20 6.85 1.54
CA ALA A 57 -8.63 6.48 2.87
C ALA A 57 -7.45 6.22 3.82
N PRO A 58 -6.42 5.41 3.49
CA PRO A 58 -5.29 5.23 4.39
C PRO A 58 -4.48 6.52 4.60
N SER A 59 -4.38 7.38 3.60
CA SER A 59 -3.72 8.68 3.75
C SER A 59 -4.45 9.58 4.74
N LEU A 60 -5.79 9.60 4.72
CA LEU A 60 -6.60 10.44 5.60
C LEU A 60 -6.77 9.85 7.01
N TYR A 61 -7.07 8.54 7.10
CA TYR A 61 -7.39 7.89 8.38
C TYR A 61 -6.15 7.33 9.09
N GLY A 62 -5.11 7.02 8.35
CA GLY A 62 -3.91 6.36 8.87
C GLY A 62 -4.05 4.86 9.02
N GLY A 63 -2.92 4.18 9.20
CA GLY A 63 -2.84 2.76 9.44
C GLY A 63 -3.23 1.90 8.24
N LEU A 64 -3.67 0.70 8.54
CA LEU A 64 -4.30 -0.21 7.58
C LEU A 64 -5.80 0.04 7.57
N VAL A 65 -6.38 0.26 6.41
CA VAL A 65 -7.82 0.51 6.28
C VAL A 65 -8.46 -0.43 5.28
N LEU A 66 -9.66 -0.87 5.61
CA LEU A 66 -10.59 -1.54 4.69
C LEU A 66 -11.64 -0.53 4.25
N THR A 67 -11.83 -0.42 2.94
CA THR A 67 -12.90 0.39 2.35
C THR A 67 -13.92 -0.51 1.68
N VAL A 68 -15.20 -0.30 1.98
CA VAL A 68 -16.32 -1.06 1.40
C VAL A 68 -17.28 -0.08 0.74
N GLY A 69 -17.61 -0.33 -0.52
CA GLY A 69 -18.42 0.56 -1.35
C GLY A 69 -17.57 1.51 -2.21
N ILE A 70 -18.16 2.05 -3.27
CA ILE A 70 -17.49 2.89 -4.28
C ILE A 70 -17.84 4.36 -4.09
N ASP A 71 -19.12 4.69 -4.11
CA ASP A 71 -19.59 6.10 -4.10
C ASP A 71 -19.59 6.72 -2.69
N ASN A 72 -19.97 5.93 -1.70
CA ASN A 72 -19.94 6.30 -0.28
C ASN A 72 -19.21 5.20 0.50
N PRO A 73 -17.88 5.15 0.44
CA PRO A 73 -17.13 4.07 1.04
C PRO A 73 -17.24 4.10 2.57
N PHE A 74 -17.58 2.97 3.15
CA PHE A 74 -17.41 2.72 4.57
C PHE A 74 -15.94 2.41 4.83
N VAL A 75 -15.33 3.14 5.77
CA VAL A 75 -13.92 2.99 6.12
C VAL A 75 -13.80 2.36 7.50
N LYS A 76 -13.05 1.27 7.57
CA LYS A 76 -12.71 0.60 8.82
C LYS A 76 -11.20 0.53 8.99
N GLN A 77 -10.68 1.10 10.07
CA GLN A 77 -9.29 0.87 10.45
C GLN A 77 -9.14 -0.56 10.99
N ILE A 78 -8.12 -1.24 10.48
CA ILE A 78 -7.77 -2.60 10.87
C ILE A 78 -6.57 -2.51 11.82
N PRO A 79 -6.57 -3.19 12.97
CA PRO A 79 -5.44 -3.20 13.86
C PRO A 79 -4.24 -3.88 13.17
N VAL A 80 -3.06 -3.34 13.40
CA VAL A 80 -1.80 -3.96 12.99
C VAL A 80 -0.99 -4.19 14.26
N PRO A 81 -0.41 -5.38 14.47
CA PRO A 81 0.43 -5.63 15.63
C PRO A 81 1.57 -4.61 15.72
N ASP A 82 1.86 -4.09 16.91
CA ASP A 82 2.81 -3.00 17.13
C ASP A 82 4.25 -3.37 16.76
N THR A 83 4.57 -4.66 16.75
CA THR A 83 5.89 -5.17 16.36
C THR A 83 6.13 -5.12 14.86
N ILE A 84 5.08 -4.99 14.04
CA ILE A 84 5.20 -5.03 12.59
C ILE A 84 5.70 -3.71 12.03
N ARG A 85 6.62 -3.82 11.07
CA ARG A 85 7.11 -2.72 10.22
C ARG A 85 6.80 -3.03 8.77
N CYS A 86 6.63 -1.95 8.00
CA CYS A 86 6.58 -2.02 6.55
C CYS A 86 7.94 -1.59 5.99
N VAL A 87 8.59 -2.50 5.30
CA VAL A 87 9.76 -2.20 4.48
C VAL A 87 9.26 -1.83 3.09
N LEU A 88 9.75 -0.73 2.55
CA LEU A 88 9.45 -0.25 1.21
C LEU A 88 10.75 -0.15 0.43
N VAL A 89 10.78 -0.67 -0.79
CA VAL A 89 11.91 -0.51 -1.70
C VAL A 89 11.38 -0.06 -3.07
N HIS A 90 11.78 1.14 -3.47
CA HIS A 90 11.38 1.77 -4.72
C HIS A 90 12.56 1.72 -5.71
N PRO A 91 12.53 0.85 -6.72
CA PRO A 91 13.56 0.86 -7.76
C PRO A 91 13.48 2.15 -8.58
N HIS A 92 14.63 2.67 -9.02
CA HIS A 92 14.71 3.89 -9.84
C HIS A 92 14.19 3.63 -11.25
N MET A 93 12.89 3.36 -11.34
CA MET A 93 12.16 3.21 -12.59
C MET A 93 10.75 3.82 -12.46
N VAL A 94 10.18 4.20 -13.59
CA VAL A 94 8.81 4.71 -13.64
C VAL A 94 7.92 3.64 -14.27
N LEU A 95 6.85 3.28 -13.56
CA LEU A 95 5.80 2.40 -14.07
C LEU A 95 4.48 3.18 -14.13
N PRO A 96 4.02 3.57 -15.33
CA PRO A 96 2.76 4.26 -15.46
C PRO A 96 1.60 3.38 -14.98
N THR A 97 0.74 3.91 -14.12
CA THR A 97 -0.43 3.18 -13.59
C THR A 97 -1.33 2.63 -14.70
N ARG A 98 -1.41 3.35 -15.84
CA ARG A 98 -2.15 2.90 -17.02
C ARG A 98 -1.61 1.58 -17.58
N GLU A 99 -0.29 1.44 -17.66
CA GLU A 99 0.36 0.21 -18.15
C GLU A 99 0.14 -0.95 -17.18
N ALA A 100 0.34 -0.69 -15.87
CA ALA A 100 0.11 -1.68 -14.82
C ALA A 100 -1.37 -2.14 -14.74
N ARG A 101 -2.32 -1.35 -15.25
CA ARG A 101 -3.72 -1.74 -15.38
C ARG A 101 -4.02 -2.46 -16.70
N ALA A 102 -3.36 -2.06 -17.77
CA ALA A 102 -3.60 -2.64 -19.10
C ALA A 102 -3.22 -4.10 -19.21
N ILE A 103 -2.23 -4.56 -18.41
CA ILE A 103 -1.79 -5.96 -18.40
C ILE A 103 -2.77 -6.91 -17.71
N LEU A 104 -3.68 -6.37 -16.88
CA LEU A 104 -4.60 -7.20 -16.10
C LEU A 104 -5.67 -7.84 -16.97
N SER A 105 -5.84 -9.16 -16.80
CA SER A 105 -6.93 -9.91 -17.41
C SER A 105 -8.28 -9.39 -16.93
N LYS A 106 -9.25 -9.36 -17.83
CA LYS A 106 -10.65 -9.00 -17.50
C LYS A 106 -11.41 -10.17 -16.85
N SER A 107 -10.85 -11.35 -16.85
CA SER A 107 -11.42 -12.55 -16.25
C SER A 107 -10.32 -13.37 -15.58
N VAL A 108 -10.65 -14.00 -14.46
CA VAL A 108 -9.76 -14.88 -13.71
C VAL A 108 -10.50 -16.16 -13.34
N PRO A 109 -9.80 -17.28 -13.13
CA PRO A 109 -10.41 -18.52 -12.69
C PRO A 109 -11.16 -18.34 -11.35
N LEU A 110 -12.32 -18.95 -11.21
CA LEU A 110 -13.10 -18.88 -9.98
C LEU A 110 -12.31 -19.42 -8.77
N SER A 111 -11.49 -20.45 -8.98
CA SER A 111 -10.58 -20.98 -7.94
C SER A 111 -9.68 -19.92 -7.35
N ASP A 112 -9.12 -19.05 -8.19
CA ASP A 112 -8.18 -18.01 -7.78
C ASP A 112 -8.92 -16.89 -7.01
N VAL A 113 -10.15 -16.57 -7.42
CA VAL A 113 -11.03 -15.64 -6.69
C VAL A 113 -11.34 -16.17 -5.29
N ILE A 114 -11.72 -17.46 -5.17
CA ILE A 114 -11.99 -18.10 -3.88
C ILE A 114 -10.74 -18.08 -2.99
N TRP A 115 -9.59 -18.43 -3.55
CA TRP A 115 -8.32 -18.40 -2.82
C TRP A 115 -7.93 -16.99 -2.38
N GLN A 116 -8.04 -16.00 -3.26
CA GLN A 116 -7.77 -14.60 -2.93
C GLN A 116 -8.68 -14.08 -1.81
N GLN A 117 -9.95 -14.46 -1.81
CA GLN A 117 -10.88 -14.10 -0.73
C GLN A 117 -10.52 -14.77 0.59
N ALA A 118 -10.11 -16.05 0.57
CA ALA A 118 -9.64 -16.75 1.76
C ALA A 118 -8.38 -16.09 2.33
N ASN A 119 -7.43 -15.71 1.46
CA ASN A 119 -6.22 -14.98 1.87
C ASN A 119 -6.57 -13.63 2.49
N LEU A 120 -7.47 -12.85 1.88
CA LEU A 120 -7.90 -11.58 2.46
C LEU A 120 -8.56 -11.77 3.83
N ALA A 121 -9.46 -12.74 3.97
CA ALA A 121 -10.11 -13.05 5.23
C ALA A 121 -9.10 -13.50 6.31
N GLY A 122 -8.17 -14.39 5.96
CA GLY A 122 -7.10 -14.85 6.84
C GLY A 122 -6.18 -13.70 7.28
N PHE A 123 -5.78 -12.84 6.35
CA PHE A 123 -4.98 -11.66 6.65
C PHE A 123 -5.68 -10.73 7.65
N LEU A 124 -6.96 -10.42 7.43
CA LEU A 124 -7.73 -9.58 8.35
C LEU A 124 -7.91 -10.26 9.71
N ALA A 125 -8.24 -11.54 9.74
CA ALA A 125 -8.37 -12.31 10.99
C ALA A 125 -7.04 -12.29 11.76
N GLY A 126 -5.92 -12.56 11.10
CA GLY A 126 -4.58 -12.48 11.68
C GLY A 126 -4.24 -11.11 12.26
N CYS A 127 -4.62 -10.03 11.58
CA CYS A 127 -4.46 -8.67 12.09
C CYS A 127 -5.29 -8.43 13.36
N PHE A 128 -6.57 -8.84 13.39
CA PHE A 128 -7.45 -8.68 14.55
C PHE A 128 -7.03 -9.53 15.75
N THR A 129 -6.45 -10.69 15.52
CA THR A 129 -6.01 -11.62 16.59
C THR A 129 -4.53 -11.51 16.93
N SER A 130 -3.79 -10.67 16.22
CA SER A 130 -2.31 -10.56 16.30
C SER A 130 -1.61 -11.91 16.03
N ASP A 131 -2.21 -12.75 15.17
CA ASP A 131 -1.65 -14.02 14.75
C ASP A 131 -0.72 -13.83 13.55
N LEU A 132 0.60 -13.73 13.84
CA LEU A 132 1.62 -13.51 12.80
C LEU A 132 1.77 -14.72 11.86
N ALA A 133 1.45 -15.93 12.32
CA ALA A 133 1.50 -17.11 11.47
C ALA A 133 0.38 -17.04 10.42
N LEU A 134 -0.83 -16.69 10.83
CA LEU A 134 -1.96 -16.50 9.93
C LEU A 134 -1.72 -15.34 8.95
N ILE A 135 -1.14 -14.22 9.42
CA ILE A 135 -0.76 -13.11 8.53
C ILE A 135 0.24 -13.61 7.48
N ARG A 136 1.25 -14.38 7.87
CA ARG A 136 2.27 -14.92 6.94
C ARG A 136 1.66 -15.81 5.87
N GLU A 137 0.78 -16.73 6.25
CA GLU A 137 0.13 -17.65 5.33
C GLU A 137 -0.84 -16.94 4.37
N SER A 138 -1.37 -15.78 4.77
CA SER A 138 -2.44 -15.08 4.07
C SER A 138 -1.99 -13.84 3.31
N LEU A 139 -0.79 -13.29 3.57
CA LEU A 139 -0.26 -12.12 2.85
C LEU A 139 0.27 -12.54 1.48
N LEU A 140 -0.63 -13.03 0.67
CA LEU A 140 -0.37 -13.58 -0.65
C LEU A 140 -1.42 -13.09 -1.65
N ASP A 141 -0.97 -12.49 -2.75
CA ASP A 141 -1.81 -12.12 -3.89
C ASP A 141 -1.63 -13.16 -5.00
N VAL A 142 -2.71 -13.84 -5.34
CA VAL A 142 -2.73 -14.90 -6.38
C VAL A 142 -3.39 -14.43 -7.67
N VAL A 143 -3.91 -13.21 -7.70
CA VAL A 143 -4.67 -12.67 -8.84
C VAL A 143 -3.90 -11.56 -9.57
N ILE A 144 -3.49 -10.53 -8.85
CA ILE A 144 -2.92 -9.31 -9.46
C ILE A 144 -1.39 -9.39 -9.56
N GLU A 145 -0.71 -9.79 -8.48
CA GLU A 145 0.75 -9.88 -8.44
C GLU A 145 1.32 -10.77 -9.56
N PRO A 146 0.79 -11.99 -9.83
CA PRO A 146 1.30 -12.84 -10.89
C PRO A 146 1.28 -12.19 -12.29
N GLN A 147 0.32 -11.29 -12.52
CA GLN A 147 0.19 -10.58 -13.78
C GLN A 147 1.12 -9.36 -13.86
N ARG A 148 1.28 -8.61 -12.74
CA ARG A 148 2.06 -7.37 -12.69
C ARG A 148 3.55 -7.57 -12.50
N GLN A 149 3.98 -8.65 -11.88
CA GLN A 149 5.39 -8.87 -11.52
C GLN A 149 6.34 -8.79 -12.73
N VAL A 150 5.87 -9.13 -13.92
CA VAL A 150 6.66 -9.06 -15.15
C VAL A 150 7.05 -7.63 -15.56
N LEU A 151 6.35 -6.63 -15.05
CA LEU A 151 6.62 -5.21 -15.29
C LEU A 151 7.73 -4.64 -14.38
N ILE A 152 8.17 -5.41 -13.37
CA ILE A 152 9.17 -4.99 -12.40
C ILE A 152 10.36 -5.95 -12.49
N PRO A 153 11.44 -5.57 -13.21
CA PRO A 153 12.61 -6.44 -13.33
C PRO A 153 13.16 -6.81 -11.94
N GLY A 154 13.42 -8.10 -11.72
CA GLY A 154 13.93 -8.60 -10.45
C GLY A 154 12.89 -8.80 -9.34
N PHE A 155 11.59 -8.51 -9.55
CA PHE A 155 10.55 -8.61 -8.51
C PHE A 155 10.58 -9.96 -7.77
N ALA A 156 10.62 -11.07 -8.48
CA ALA A 156 10.62 -12.41 -7.87
C ALA A 156 11.83 -12.62 -6.94
N ALA A 157 13.01 -12.14 -7.34
CA ALA A 157 14.22 -12.21 -6.53
C ALA A 157 14.13 -11.32 -5.29
N VAL A 158 13.55 -10.12 -5.43
CA VAL A 158 13.34 -9.18 -4.32
C VAL A 158 12.35 -9.76 -3.31
N LYS A 159 11.23 -10.31 -3.76
CA LYS A 159 10.25 -10.99 -2.91
C LYS A 159 10.87 -12.18 -2.17
N GLN A 160 11.62 -13.02 -2.89
CA GLN A 160 12.31 -14.16 -2.29
C GLN A 160 13.36 -13.74 -1.25
N ALA A 161 14.11 -12.67 -1.53
CA ALA A 161 15.08 -12.12 -0.58
C ALA A 161 14.38 -11.59 0.69
N ALA A 162 13.25 -10.91 0.56
CA ALA A 162 12.46 -10.46 1.69
C ALA A 162 12.01 -11.63 2.57
N LEU A 163 11.41 -12.66 1.98
CA LEU A 163 10.93 -13.84 2.69
C LEU A 163 12.08 -14.61 3.37
N ALA A 164 13.21 -14.81 2.68
CA ALA A 164 14.39 -15.45 3.23
C ALA A 164 15.02 -14.66 4.40
N ALA A 165 14.85 -13.35 4.42
CA ALA A 165 15.31 -12.47 5.49
C ALA A 165 14.36 -12.41 6.70
N GLY A 166 13.17 -13.03 6.63
CA GLY A 166 12.20 -13.10 7.73
C GLY A 166 10.90 -12.32 7.53
N ALA A 167 10.66 -11.75 6.35
CA ALA A 167 9.39 -11.08 6.07
C ALA A 167 8.19 -12.04 6.25
N LEU A 168 7.09 -11.54 6.76
CA LEU A 168 5.80 -12.24 6.82
C LEU A 168 5.22 -12.42 5.42
N GLY A 169 5.38 -11.41 4.58
CA GLY A 169 4.98 -11.42 3.18
C GLY A 169 5.52 -10.19 2.47
N ALA A 170 5.56 -10.24 1.15
CA ALA A 170 5.99 -9.14 0.31
C ALA A 170 5.18 -9.13 -1.00
N SER A 171 4.87 -7.93 -1.50
CA SER A 171 4.14 -7.77 -2.76
C SER A 171 4.38 -6.38 -3.35
N ILE A 172 3.68 -6.10 -4.45
CA ILE A 172 3.73 -4.83 -5.17
C ILE A 172 2.88 -3.80 -4.43
N SER A 173 3.41 -2.60 -4.19
CA SER A 173 2.66 -1.48 -3.64
C SER A 173 1.81 -0.81 -4.73
N GLY A 174 0.50 -0.86 -4.59
CA GLY A 174 -0.43 -0.27 -5.56
C GLY A 174 -0.21 -0.79 -6.97
N ALA A 175 0.09 0.12 -7.92
CA ALA A 175 0.41 -0.26 -9.30
C ALA A 175 1.88 -0.64 -9.51
N GLY A 176 2.73 -0.46 -8.52
CA GLY A 176 4.17 -0.58 -8.58
C GLY A 176 4.86 0.73 -9.03
N PRO A 177 6.18 0.73 -9.22
CA PRO A 177 7.10 -0.40 -9.11
C PRO A 177 7.59 -0.70 -7.67
N THR A 178 7.21 0.11 -6.68
CA THR A 178 7.62 -0.13 -5.29
C THR A 178 7.15 -1.51 -4.82
N VAL A 179 8.05 -2.22 -4.16
CA VAL A 179 7.78 -3.48 -3.47
C VAL A 179 7.75 -3.21 -1.97
N PHE A 180 6.74 -3.74 -1.30
CA PHE A 180 6.66 -3.69 0.16
C PHE A 180 6.88 -5.07 0.78
N ALA A 181 7.33 -5.09 2.02
CA ALA A 181 7.34 -6.29 2.85
C ALA A 181 6.85 -5.96 4.27
N TRP A 182 6.03 -6.84 4.83
CA TRP A 182 5.68 -6.81 6.25
C TRP A 182 6.63 -7.70 7.02
N VAL A 183 7.14 -7.21 8.14
CA VAL A 183 8.18 -7.89 8.91
C VAL A 183 8.13 -7.47 10.38
N ASP A 184 8.57 -8.34 11.28
CA ASP A 184 8.82 -7.93 12.67
C ASP A 184 9.94 -6.88 12.74
N ALA A 185 9.81 -5.93 13.65
CA ALA A 185 10.75 -4.81 13.79
C ALA A 185 12.22 -5.28 13.95
N ALA A 186 12.42 -6.44 14.58
CA ALA A 186 13.76 -6.98 14.80
C ALA A 186 14.48 -7.38 13.50
N ASP A 187 13.74 -7.80 12.48
CA ASP A 187 14.30 -8.24 11.19
C ASP A 187 14.18 -7.19 10.09
N ALA A 188 13.57 -6.02 10.37
CA ALA A 188 13.20 -5.04 9.36
C ALA A 188 14.39 -4.54 8.53
N GLU A 189 15.53 -4.26 9.17
CA GLU A 189 16.73 -3.78 8.48
C GLU A 189 17.38 -4.89 7.62
N LYS A 190 17.36 -6.12 8.10
CA LYS A 190 17.85 -7.28 7.34
C LYS A 190 17.03 -7.51 6.08
N VAL A 191 15.69 -7.38 6.19
CA VAL A 191 14.78 -7.47 5.04
C VAL A 191 15.04 -6.33 4.06
N ARG A 192 15.16 -5.09 4.56
CA ARG A 192 15.45 -3.92 3.72
C ARG A 192 16.73 -4.11 2.90
N ILE A 193 17.82 -4.50 3.54
CA ILE A 193 19.12 -4.74 2.87
C ILE A 193 18.96 -5.84 1.82
N GLY A 194 18.35 -6.97 2.18
CA GLY A 194 18.15 -8.08 1.25
C GLY A 194 17.37 -7.71 0.00
N MET A 195 16.32 -6.88 0.14
CA MET A 195 15.51 -6.39 -0.98
C MET A 195 16.30 -5.42 -1.88
N VAL A 196 17.03 -4.49 -1.28
CA VAL A 196 17.89 -3.52 -2.02
C VAL A 196 18.96 -4.25 -2.81
N ASP A 197 19.67 -5.17 -2.18
CA ASP A 197 20.71 -5.98 -2.85
C ASP A 197 20.14 -6.83 -3.99
N ALA A 198 18.91 -7.32 -3.83
CA ALA A 198 18.26 -8.08 -4.89
C ALA A 198 17.95 -7.20 -6.11
N PHE A 199 17.46 -5.97 -5.94
CA PHE A 199 17.30 -5.02 -7.04
C PHE A 199 18.65 -4.66 -7.68
N ALA A 200 19.68 -4.38 -6.87
CA ALA A 200 21.02 -4.04 -7.36
C ALA A 200 21.60 -5.15 -8.25
N ARG A 201 21.41 -6.44 -7.88
CA ARG A 201 21.80 -7.59 -8.73
C ARG A 201 21.07 -7.65 -10.08
N HIS A 202 19.94 -6.98 -10.20
CA HIS A 202 19.19 -6.83 -11.46
C HIS A 202 19.48 -5.50 -12.16
N GLY A 203 20.52 -4.76 -11.73
CA GLY A 203 20.93 -3.51 -12.35
C GLY A 203 20.04 -2.31 -12.02
N LEU A 204 19.23 -2.40 -10.95
CA LEU A 204 18.34 -1.33 -10.51
C LEU A 204 18.84 -0.74 -9.18
N GLU A 205 19.17 0.52 -9.16
CA GLU A 205 19.30 1.31 -7.94
C GLU A 205 17.92 1.52 -7.32
N SER A 206 17.85 1.71 -6.01
CA SER A 206 16.58 1.88 -5.31
C SER A 206 16.70 2.74 -4.07
N ASP A 207 15.63 3.48 -3.76
CA ASP A 207 15.41 4.08 -2.46
C ASP A 207 14.68 3.08 -1.55
N SER A 208 14.94 3.15 -0.24
CA SER A 208 14.33 2.20 0.69
C SER A 208 14.03 2.84 2.05
N TRP A 209 12.95 2.38 2.68
CA TRP A 209 12.50 2.86 3.98
C TRP A 209 12.01 1.71 4.84
N VAL A 210 12.20 1.86 6.16
CA VAL A 210 11.52 1.06 7.18
C VAL A 210 10.56 2.00 7.90
N SER A 211 9.27 1.69 7.90
CA SER A 211 8.23 2.53 8.47
C SER A 211 7.36 1.77 9.46
N ALA A 212 7.02 2.42 10.56
CA ALA A 212 5.88 2.01 11.39
C ALA A 212 4.58 2.45 10.71
N PHE A 213 3.45 1.89 11.15
CA PHE A 213 2.13 2.30 10.70
C PHE A 213 1.69 3.56 11.45
N ASP A 214 1.60 4.70 10.78
CA ASP A 214 1.02 5.91 11.35
C ASP A 214 -0.50 5.76 11.45
N ARG A 215 -1.01 5.55 12.66
CA ARG A 215 -2.43 5.32 12.93
C ARG A 215 -3.25 6.61 12.98
N ALA A 216 -2.60 7.77 13.00
CA ALA A 216 -3.29 9.05 13.10
C ALA A 216 -3.76 9.58 11.74
N GLY A 217 -3.04 9.23 10.67
CA GLY A 217 -3.30 9.74 9.32
C GLY A 217 -2.98 11.23 9.16
N ALA A 218 -3.60 11.84 8.17
CA ALA A 218 -3.36 13.24 7.87
C ALA A 218 -3.86 14.15 9.00
N ARG A 219 -3.01 15.11 9.37
CA ARG A 219 -3.26 16.08 10.42
C ARG A 219 -2.48 17.37 10.18
N VAL A 220 -2.98 18.47 10.73
CA VAL A 220 -2.20 19.70 10.82
C VAL A 220 -1.14 19.48 11.91
N VAL A 221 0.10 19.79 11.61
CA VAL A 221 1.19 19.85 12.59
C VAL A 221 1.32 21.30 13.03
N GLY A 222 1.26 21.54 14.36
CA GLY A 222 1.57 22.86 14.93
C GLY A 222 3.06 23.16 14.81
N ASP A 223 3.37 24.44 14.91
CA ASP A 223 4.75 24.94 14.99
C ASP A 223 5.40 24.47 16.30
#